data_5d64cbae0bb238d6d1de224876aca2ba
#
_entry.id   5d64cbae0bb238d6d1de224876aca2ba
#
_cell.length_a   1.000
_cell.length_b   1.000
_cell.length_c   1.000
_cell.angle_alpha   90.00
_cell.angle_beta   90.00
_cell.angle_gamma   90.00
#
_symmetry.space_group_name_H-M   'P 1'
#
loop_
_entity.id
_entity.type
_entity.pdbx_description
1 polymer ?
#
loop_
_entity_poly.entity_id
_entity_poly.type
_entity_poly.pdbx_seq_one_letter_code
_entity_poly.pdbx_strand_id
1 'polypeptide(L)'
;FKMADRPLISQEMSTGYPNNETGHPTRSYQLIHQNPYTLIGYEAYDWADPVSFLKTQAFITGELAETLRRSNDQASGIMHFALMTWFRQTYDYQNIEPYPTYYALKRALQPVLVSAELWGRNLYAGEKLPTRIYIVNDREDGTDLKPSLLHWEIQDETGKCLASGCEKVPAVKHYARHYIEPNIQLPNTLPANKTKTKLVLKLTENGLPISANEYELLLARKEWNAGQVNNSKKIVLLDKDNTKAVFDFLNIKYQPVSSVKELLDSKLKADLCVISGLTTCNDEEKDLLRAYQSKGGKLLFLNNKETAKTVYPEYITGWIIPTEGDIVIMERNDAPVFNDIDVLELRYFNNNKREIPMACTATLKAHRHKNVTELAGQMKIHAYIDGGKPED
;
A
#
# COMPACT_ATOMS: atom_id res chain seq x y z
N PHE A 1 14.58 12.29 18.05
CA PHE A 1 15.03 13.40 18.89
C PHE A 1 13.99 13.59 20.00
N LYS A 2 14.33 13.21 21.26
CA LYS A 2 13.53 13.60 22.43
C LYS A 2 14.12 14.90 22.97
N MET A 3 13.48 16.01 22.69
CA MET A 3 13.70 17.26 23.44
C MET A 3 12.59 17.33 24.49
N ALA A 4 12.91 16.94 25.75
CA ALA A 4 11.91 16.72 26.79
C ALA A 4 11.11 17.97 27.19
N ASP A 5 11.56 19.18 26.89
CA ASP A 5 11.03 20.41 27.49
C ASP A 5 10.56 21.46 26.46
N ARG A 6 10.42 21.11 25.18
CA ARG A 6 10.06 22.08 24.14
C ARG A 6 8.95 21.54 23.23
N PRO A 7 8.01 22.39 22.79
CA PRO A 7 7.03 21.98 21.78
C PRO A 7 7.73 21.64 20.46
N LEU A 8 7.32 20.54 19.84
CA LEU A 8 7.78 20.10 18.52
C LEU A 8 6.75 20.51 17.47
N ILE A 9 7.17 21.28 16.47
CA ILE A 9 6.35 21.60 15.30
C ILE A 9 6.94 20.85 14.11
N SER A 10 6.13 20.00 13.48
CA SER A 10 6.48 19.39 12.20
C SER A 10 6.36 20.47 11.11
N GLN A 11 7.53 20.95 10.65
CA GLN A 11 7.62 21.93 9.59
C GLN A 11 7.82 21.24 8.24
N GLU A 12 7.25 21.81 7.20
CA GLU A 12 7.46 21.37 5.81
C GLU A 12 7.06 19.90 5.53
N MET A 13 5.91 19.47 6.05
CA MET A 13 5.34 18.20 5.67
C MET A 13 4.87 18.27 4.22
N SER A 14 5.73 17.90 3.27
CA SER A 14 5.41 17.91 1.84
C SER A 14 4.95 16.54 1.36
N THR A 15 3.90 16.50 0.55
CA THR A 15 3.29 15.27 0.04
C THR A 15 3.03 15.28 -1.46
N GLY A 16 3.62 16.23 -2.17
CA GLY A 16 3.50 16.39 -3.62
C GLY A 16 3.04 17.80 -4.03
N TYR A 17 3.33 18.14 -5.27
CA TYR A 17 3.07 19.47 -5.83
C TYR A 17 2.19 19.37 -7.08
N PRO A 18 0.87 19.56 -6.96
CA PRO A 18 -0.01 19.70 -8.10
C PRO A 18 0.22 21.06 -8.82
N ASN A 19 0.05 21.04 -10.11
CA ASN A 19 -0.04 22.26 -10.89
C ASN A 19 -1.29 23.05 -10.46
N ASN A 20 -1.12 24.36 -10.27
CA ASN A 20 -2.16 25.25 -9.76
C ASN A 20 -3.42 25.33 -10.64
N GLU A 21 -3.29 25.12 -11.94
CA GLU A 21 -4.42 25.22 -12.87
C GLU A 21 -5.04 23.86 -13.19
N THR A 22 -4.20 22.85 -13.40
CA THR A 22 -4.62 21.57 -13.95
C THR A 22 -4.71 20.43 -12.92
N GLY A 23 -4.04 20.58 -11.78
CA GLY A 23 -3.94 19.51 -10.77
C GLY A 23 -2.93 18.42 -11.09
N HIS A 24 -2.31 18.43 -12.27
CA HIS A 24 -1.27 17.47 -12.61
C HIS A 24 -0.02 17.68 -11.77
N PRO A 25 0.78 16.62 -11.52
CA PRO A 25 2.04 16.77 -10.81
C PRO A 25 2.99 17.70 -11.57
N THR A 26 3.66 18.59 -10.85
CA THR A 26 4.65 19.47 -11.46
C THR A 26 5.93 18.71 -11.76
N ARG A 27 6.50 18.88 -12.95
CA ARG A 27 7.74 18.21 -13.34
C ARG A 27 8.99 18.73 -12.63
N SER A 28 8.93 19.91 -12.05
CA SER A 28 10.09 20.55 -11.41
C SER A 28 10.62 19.78 -10.18
N TYR A 29 9.79 18.96 -9.57
CA TYR A 29 10.10 18.23 -8.34
C TYR A 29 9.93 16.72 -8.52
N GLN A 30 10.34 16.20 -9.66
CA GLN A 30 9.98 14.88 -10.16
C GLN A 30 10.20 13.71 -9.19
N LEU A 31 11.22 13.77 -8.34
CA LEU A 31 11.60 12.63 -7.52
C LEU A 31 11.45 12.88 -6.03
N ILE A 32 11.81 14.07 -5.56
CA ILE A 32 11.88 14.36 -4.12
C ILE A 32 10.53 14.73 -3.53
N HIS A 33 9.71 15.47 -4.28
CA HIS A 33 8.47 16.07 -3.76
C HIS A 33 7.18 15.46 -4.33
N GLN A 34 7.30 14.42 -5.17
CA GLN A 34 6.14 13.74 -5.74
C GLN A 34 5.87 12.44 -5.00
N ASN A 35 5.61 12.53 -3.70
CA ASN A 35 5.33 11.37 -2.84
C ASN A 35 4.23 10.43 -3.36
N PRO A 36 3.16 10.89 -4.06
CA PRO A 36 2.21 9.98 -4.67
C PRO A 36 2.83 8.93 -5.58
N TYR A 37 3.91 9.26 -6.30
CA TYR A 37 4.63 8.28 -7.11
C TYR A 37 5.14 7.09 -6.30
N THR A 38 5.51 7.29 -5.06
CA THR A 38 6.01 6.20 -4.20
C THR A 38 4.95 5.16 -3.84
N LEU A 39 3.67 5.49 -4.02
CA LEU A 39 2.55 4.59 -3.76
C LEU A 39 1.90 4.01 -5.01
N ILE A 40 1.79 4.80 -6.08
CA ILE A 40 1.04 4.44 -7.29
C ILE A 40 1.89 4.41 -8.56
N GLY A 41 3.22 4.58 -8.43
CA GLY A 41 4.14 4.51 -9.57
C GLY A 41 3.82 5.55 -10.65
N TYR A 42 3.95 5.15 -11.91
CA TYR A 42 3.73 6.04 -13.05
C TYR A 42 2.30 6.55 -13.20
N GLU A 43 1.32 5.93 -12.56
CA GLU A 43 -0.05 6.45 -12.52
C GLU A 43 -0.11 7.86 -11.91
N ALA A 44 0.84 8.21 -11.03
CA ALA A 44 0.98 9.57 -10.52
C ALA A 44 1.22 10.63 -11.61
N TYR A 45 1.69 10.22 -12.78
CA TYR A 45 1.97 11.08 -13.93
C TYR A 45 1.00 10.89 -15.09
N ASP A 46 -0.17 10.32 -14.83
CA ASP A 46 -1.23 10.27 -15.83
C ASP A 46 -1.70 11.70 -16.17
N TRP A 47 -1.34 12.17 -17.37
CA TRP A 47 -1.69 13.51 -17.84
C TRP A 47 -3.13 13.62 -18.33
N ALA A 48 -3.81 12.50 -18.54
CA ALA A 48 -5.22 12.52 -18.89
C ALA A 48 -6.10 12.63 -17.64
N ASP A 49 -5.62 12.11 -16.49
CA ASP A 49 -6.37 12.10 -15.24
C ASP A 49 -5.47 12.38 -14.02
N PRO A 50 -5.45 13.62 -13.48
CA PRO A 50 -4.72 13.94 -12.27
C PRO A 50 -5.38 13.42 -10.98
N VAL A 51 -6.56 12.80 -11.06
CA VAL A 51 -7.35 12.40 -9.87
C VAL A 51 -6.61 11.38 -9.02
N SER A 52 -5.95 10.41 -9.63
CA SER A 52 -5.14 9.42 -8.89
C SER A 52 -4.01 10.06 -8.09
N PHE A 53 -3.29 11.02 -8.70
CA PHE A 53 -2.27 11.79 -8.01
C PHE A 53 -2.84 12.60 -6.84
N LEU A 54 -3.91 13.36 -7.06
CA LEU A 54 -4.53 14.22 -6.05
C LEU A 54 -5.13 13.43 -4.89
N LYS A 55 -5.78 12.30 -5.17
CA LYS A 55 -6.32 11.40 -4.13
C LYS A 55 -5.20 10.79 -3.30
N THR A 56 -4.11 10.36 -3.94
CA THR A 56 -2.98 9.75 -3.23
C THR A 56 -2.23 10.79 -2.40
N GLN A 57 -2.07 12.01 -2.90
CA GLN A 57 -1.55 13.14 -2.12
C GLN A 57 -2.40 13.38 -0.87
N ALA A 58 -3.71 13.44 -1.03
CA ALA A 58 -4.64 13.64 0.09
C ALA A 58 -4.55 12.50 1.12
N PHE A 59 -4.46 11.26 0.65
CA PHE A 59 -4.28 10.08 1.50
C PHE A 59 -3.00 10.19 2.35
N ILE A 60 -1.84 10.42 1.71
CA ILE A 60 -0.56 10.54 2.42
C ILE A 60 -0.60 11.69 3.43
N THR A 61 -1.13 12.84 3.02
CA THR A 61 -1.22 14.03 3.87
C THR A 61 -2.09 13.78 5.11
N GLY A 62 -3.25 13.17 4.93
CA GLY A 62 -4.15 12.81 6.02
C GLY A 62 -3.53 11.82 6.99
N GLU A 63 -2.96 10.73 6.47
CA GLU A 63 -2.32 9.69 7.30
C GLU A 63 -1.13 10.23 8.10
N LEU A 64 -0.28 11.06 7.50
CA LEU A 64 0.84 11.68 8.19
C LEU A 64 0.37 12.62 9.30
N ALA A 65 -0.61 13.49 9.03
CA ALA A 65 -1.13 14.43 10.01
C ALA A 65 -1.81 13.69 11.18
N GLU A 66 -2.64 12.68 10.88
CA GLU A 66 -3.28 11.86 11.90
C GLU A 66 -2.27 11.06 12.72
N THR A 67 -1.24 10.47 12.08
CA THR A 67 -0.19 9.70 12.74
C THR A 67 0.59 10.57 13.73
N LEU A 68 0.94 11.79 13.33
CA LEU A 68 1.61 12.73 14.24
C LEU A 68 0.74 13.04 15.45
N ARG A 69 -0.55 13.26 15.27
CA ARG A 69 -1.49 13.54 16.37
C ARG A 69 -1.77 12.30 17.25
N ARG A 70 -1.74 11.09 16.68
CA ARG A 70 -1.91 9.85 17.44
C ARG A 70 -0.71 9.50 18.28
N SER A 71 0.49 9.58 17.69
CA SER A 71 1.68 8.89 18.22
C SER A 71 2.72 9.78 18.86
N ASN A 72 2.67 11.10 18.66
CA ASN A 72 3.68 12.00 19.18
C ASN A 72 3.15 12.90 20.30
N ASP A 73 3.48 12.56 21.55
CA ASP A 73 3.10 13.35 22.72
C ASP A 73 3.69 14.76 22.76
N GLN A 74 4.71 15.01 21.96
CA GLN A 74 5.42 16.29 21.90
C GLN A 74 5.06 17.10 20.66
N ALA A 75 4.31 16.54 19.70
CA ALA A 75 3.89 17.26 18.51
C ALA A 75 2.82 18.31 18.89
N SER A 76 3.23 19.56 18.91
CA SER A 76 2.38 20.70 19.22
C SER A 76 1.84 21.41 17.98
N GLY A 77 2.31 21.05 16.80
CA GLY A 77 1.84 21.64 15.55
C GLY A 77 2.31 20.87 14.32
N ILE A 78 1.51 20.97 13.28
CA ILE A 78 1.77 20.38 11.96
C ILE A 78 1.63 21.48 10.92
N MET A 79 2.65 21.70 10.12
CA MET A 79 2.64 22.66 9.03
C MET A 79 2.86 21.93 7.72
N HIS A 80 1.81 21.80 6.93
CA HIS A 80 1.91 21.21 5.61
C HIS A 80 2.47 22.23 4.61
N PHE A 81 3.51 21.87 3.92
CA PHE A 81 4.12 22.68 2.90
C PHE A 81 3.57 22.31 1.50
N ALA A 82 2.83 23.16 0.81
CA ALA A 82 2.48 24.50 1.20
C ALA A 82 1.00 24.77 0.84
N LEU A 83 0.44 25.87 1.32
CA LEU A 83 -0.94 26.28 1.04
C LEU A 83 -1.30 26.21 -0.47
N MET A 84 -0.38 26.56 -1.35
CA MET A 84 -0.55 26.50 -2.81
C MET A 84 -0.86 25.09 -3.32
N THR A 85 -0.50 24.05 -2.58
CA THR A 85 -0.79 22.65 -2.96
C THR A 85 -2.17 22.18 -2.52
N TRP A 86 -2.91 22.99 -1.79
CA TRP A 86 -4.23 22.65 -1.27
C TRP A 86 -5.36 23.09 -2.20
N PHE A 87 -5.08 24.04 -3.10
CA PHE A 87 -6.08 24.68 -3.92
C PHE A 87 -5.65 24.77 -5.37
N ARG A 88 -6.65 24.70 -6.24
CA ARG A 88 -6.56 25.09 -7.62
C ARG A 88 -6.82 26.57 -7.74
N GLN A 89 -6.20 27.23 -8.73
CA GLN A 89 -6.39 28.65 -9.03
C GLN A 89 -6.15 29.59 -7.83
N THR A 90 -5.07 29.35 -7.10
CA THR A 90 -4.71 30.13 -5.90
C THR A 90 -4.48 31.62 -6.16
N TYR A 91 -4.24 32.00 -7.40
CA TYR A 91 -4.07 33.42 -7.81
C TYR A 91 -5.38 34.09 -8.21
N ASP A 92 -6.47 33.34 -8.31
CA ASP A 92 -7.80 33.82 -8.59
C ASP A 92 -8.75 33.48 -7.45
N TYR A 93 -8.81 34.38 -6.46
CA TYR A 93 -9.59 34.13 -5.23
C TYR A 93 -11.10 34.03 -5.47
N GLN A 94 -11.62 34.42 -6.64
CA GLN A 94 -13.04 34.26 -6.99
C GLN A 94 -13.36 32.86 -7.48
N ASN A 95 -12.34 32.17 -8.04
CA ASN A 95 -12.48 30.84 -8.62
C ASN A 95 -11.59 29.78 -7.92
N ILE A 96 -11.11 30.07 -6.71
CA ILE A 96 -10.30 29.15 -5.94
C ILE A 96 -11.09 27.87 -5.59
N GLU A 97 -10.54 26.70 -5.90
CA GLU A 97 -11.14 25.41 -5.65
C GLU A 97 -10.24 24.55 -4.75
N PRO A 98 -10.76 23.95 -3.68
CA PRO A 98 -9.95 23.10 -2.82
C PRO A 98 -9.66 21.75 -3.50
N TYR A 99 -8.41 21.31 -3.44
CA TYR A 99 -8.01 19.94 -3.78
C TYR A 99 -8.40 18.95 -2.67
N PRO A 100 -8.44 17.64 -2.95
CA PRO A 100 -8.70 16.61 -1.95
C PRO A 100 -7.83 16.72 -0.69
N THR A 101 -6.59 17.18 -0.84
CA THR A 101 -5.64 17.43 0.26
C THR A 101 -6.16 18.40 1.31
N TYR A 102 -6.88 19.47 0.90
CA TYR A 102 -7.52 20.38 1.83
C TYR A 102 -8.52 19.65 2.75
N TYR A 103 -9.35 18.81 2.17
CA TYR A 103 -10.35 18.05 2.95
C TYR A 103 -9.71 17.01 3.85
N ALA A 104 -8.63 16.37 3.43
CA ALA A 104 -7.85 15.46 4.24
C ALA A 104 -7.27 16.16 5.47
N LEU A 105 -6.64 17.33 5.27
CA LEU A 105 -6.14 18.15 6.38
C LEU A 105 -7.26 18.67 7.29
N LYS A 106 -8.37 19.12 6.72
CA LYS A 106 -9.55 19.57 7.50
C LYS A 106 -10.05 18.45 8.43
N ARG A 107 -10.07 17.21 7.96
CA ARG A 107 -10.42 16.05 8.79
C ARG A 107 -9.35 15.76 9.84
N ALA A 108 -8.10 15.68 9.44
CA ALA A 108 -6.99 15.35 10.35
C ALA A 108 -6.74 16.41 11.42
N LEU A 109 -7.10 17.68 11.16
CA LEU A 109 -6.88 18.81 12.08
C LEU A 109 -8.15 19.24 12.83
N GLN A 110 -9.19 18.41 12.88
CA GLN A 110 -10.35 18.69 13.73
C GLN A 110 -9.91 18.91 15.19
N PRO A 111 -10.50 19.87 15.94
CA PRO A 111 -10.16 20.10 17.34
C PRO A 111 -10.29 18.85 18.21
N VAL A 112 -11.36 18.08 18.02
CA VAL A 112 -11.44 16.69 18.50
C VAL A 112 -11.26 15.78 17.30
N LEU A 113 -10.25 14.92 17.34
CA LEU A 113 -9.99 13.98 16.26
C LEU A 113 -10.35 12.56 16.70
N VAL A 114 -11.18 11.89 15.91
CA VAL A 114 -11.32 10.43 15.94
C VAL A 114 -10.49 9.84 14.81
N SER A 115 -9.55 8.94 15.14
CA SER A 115 -8.57 8.43 14.17
C SER A 115 -8.31 6.94 14.36
N ALA A 116 -8.46 6.16 13.28
CA ALA A 116 -8.15 4.74 13.29
C ALA A 116 -6.68 4.49 12.94
N GLU A 117 -6.03 3.65 13.72
CA GLU A 117 -4.69 3.10 13.42
C GLU A 117 -4.87 1.82 12.61
N LEU A 118 -4.71 1.92 11.30
CA LEU A 118 -4.89 0.82 10.36
C LEU A 118 -3.54 0.39 9.78
N TRP A 119 -3.07 -0.79 10.16
CA TRP A 119 -1.83 -1.38 9.62
C TRP A 119 -2.10 -2.20 8.35
N GLY A 120 -3.28 -2.79 8.23
CA GLY A 120 -3.74 -3.49 7.04
C GLY A 120 -5.10 -2.97 6.59
N ARG A 121 -5.32 -3.00 5.28
CA ARG A 121 -6.57 -2.52 4.67
C ARG A 121 -7.23 -3.56 3.78
N ASN A 122 -6.60 -4.73 3.62
CA ASN A 122 -7.09 -5.88 2.86
C ASN A 122 -7.51 -6.98 3.82
N LEU A 123 -8.79 -7.31 3.88
CA LEU A 123 -9.35 -8.21 4.87
C LEU A 123 -10.39 -9.15 4.23
N TYR A 124 -10.63 -10.29 4.87
CA TYR A 124 -11.70 -11.17 4.43
C TYR A 124 -13.02 -10.88 5.15
N ALA A 125 -14.12 -11.15 4.45
CA ALA A 125 -15.45 -11.12 5.02
C ALA A 125 -15.52 -12.00 6.29
N GLY A 126 -16.22 -11.52 7.31
CA GLY A 126 -16.39 -12.21 8.57
C GLY A 126 -15.16 -12.18 9.50
N GLU A 127 -14.09 -11.48 9.14
CA GLU A 127 -12.97 -11.24 10.06
C GLU A 127 -13.25 -10.08 11.00
N LYS A 128 -12.51 -10.05 12.10
CA LYS A 128 -12.47 -8.88 12.97
C LYS A 128 -11.46 -7.88 12.39
N LEU A 129 -11.83 -6.60 12.31
CA LEU A 129 -10.90 -5.53 11.99
C LEU A 129 -10.07 -5.18 13.23
N PRO A 130 -8.81 -5.59 13.35
CA PRO A 130 -7.99 -5.23 14.48
C PRO A 130 -7.45 -3.81 14.29
N THR A 131 -8.00 -2.88 15.05
CA THR A 131 -7.62 -1.47 15.00
C THR A 131 -7.68 -0.86 16.40
N ARG A 132 -6.84 0.14 16.63
CA ARG A 132 -7.03 1.11 17.70
C ARG A 132 -7.70 2.33 17.12
N ILE A 133 -8.70 2.84 17.81
CA ILE A 133 -9.30 4.12 17.47
C ILE A 133 -8.90 5.12 18.55
N TYR A 134 -8.14 6.11 18.11
CA TYR A 134 -7.67 7.19 18.96
C TYR A 134 -8.67 8.33 18.97
N ILE A 135 -8.83 8.91 20.15
CA ILE A 135 -9.55 10.15 20.38
C ILE A 135 -8.52 11.15 20.91
N VAL A 136 -8.30 12.22 20.16
CA VAL A 136 -7.37 13.31 20.49
C VAL A 136 -8.20 14.54 20.83
N ASN A 137 -8.00 15.13 21.98
CA ASN A 137 -8.74 16.30 22.44
C ASN A 137 -7.85 17.56 22.47
N ASP A 138 -7.88 18.32 21.36
CA ASP A 138 -7.17 19.59 21.20
C ASP A 138 -8.20 20.73 21.08
N ARG A 139 -9.27 20.73 21.87
CA ARG A 139 -10.30 21.77 21.84
C ARG A 139 -9.72 23.15 22.09
N GLU A 140 -10.14 24.12 21.28
CA GLU A 140 -9.67 25.50 21.36
C GLU A 140 -10.08 26.19 22.67
N ASP A 141 -11.21 25.79 23.26
CA ASP A 141 -11.74 26.30 24.51
C ASP A 141 -11.06 25.73 25.76
N GLY A 142 -10.09 24.84 25.60
CA GLY A 142 -9.36 24.24 26.73
C GLY A 142 -10.15 23.22 27.55
N THR A 143 -11.33 22.79 27.09
CA THR A 143 -12.20 21.90 27.87
C THR A 143 -11.88 20.42 27.69
N ASP A 144 -12.16 19.65 28.75
CA ASP A 144 -12.12 18.19 28.70
C ASP A 144 -13.28 17.67 27.83
N LEU A 145 -13.01 16.62 27.06
CA LEU A 145 -14.04 15.84 26.39
C LEU A 145 -14.80 15.02 27.45
N LYS A 146 -16.11 15.12 27.49
CA LYS A 146 -16.97 14.30 28.35
C LYS A 146 -17.06 12.87 27.80
N PRO A 147 -17.57 11.90 28.62
CA PRO A 147 -17.86 10.57 28.11
C PRO A 147 -18.71 10.65 26.83
N SER A 148 -18.29 9.92 25.81
CA SER A 148 -18.79 10.05 24.44
C SER A 148 -19.15 8.69 23.87
N LEU A 149 -19.84 8.67 22.72
CA LEU A 149 -20.13 7.47 21.98
C LEU A 149 -19.44 7.51 20.62
N LEU A 150 -18.70 6.47 20.32
CA LEU A 150 -18.13 6.22 18.99
C LEU A 150 -19.08 5.31 18.23
N HIS A 151 -19.64 5.80 17.14
CA HIS A 151 -20.37 5.01 16.16
C HIS A 151 -19.43 4.65 15.03
N TRP A 152 -19.47 3.39 14.58
CA TRP A 152 -18.72 2.94 13.42
C TRP A 152 -19.64 2.21 12.44
N GLU A 153 -19.34 2.37 11.16
CA GLU A 153 -20.03 1.68 10.08
C GLU A 153 -19.01 1.19 9.03
N ILE A 154 -19.28 0.01 8.48
CA ILE A 154 -18.67 -0.44 7.23
C ILE A 154 -19.66 -0.17 6.11
N GLN A 155 -19.32 0.72 5.20
CA GLN A 155 -20.17 1.10 4.07
C GLN A 155 -19.56 0.64 2.76
N ASP A 156 -20.38 0.23 1.79
CA ASP A 156 -19.93 -0.01 0.41
C ASP A 156 -19.77 1.32 -0.36
N GLU A 157 -19.35 1.23 -1.63
CA GLU A 157 -19.14 2.39 -2.49
C GLU A 157 -20.39 3.22 -2.74
N THR A 158 -21.58 2.64 -2.56
CA THR A 158 -22.87 3.34 -2.67
C THR A 158 -23.28 4.05 -1.39
N GLY A 159 -22.52 3.88 -0.29
CA GLY A 159 -22.85 4.37 1.04
C GLY A 159 -23.81 3.47 1.81
N LYS A 160 -24.13 2.27 1.30
CA LYS A 160 -24.96 1.31 2.02
C LYS A 160 -24.19 0.71 3.18
N CYS A 161 -24.77 0.77 4.39
CA CYS A 161 -24.21 0.15 5.58
C CYS A 161 -24.27 -1.39 5.46
N LEU A 162 -23.11 -2.03 5.60
CA LEU A 162 -22.94 -3.49 5.60
C LEU A 162 -22.78 -4.06 7.01
N ALA A 163 -22.21 -3.27 7.94
CA ALA A 163 -22.07 -3.59 9.35
C ALA A 163 -21.93 -2.30 10.15
N SER A 164 -22.36 -2.30 11.40
CA SER A 164 -22.25 -1.13 12.28
C SER A 164 -22.17 -1.52 13.74
N GLY A 165 -21.71 -0.60 14.56
CA GLY A 165 -21.69 -0.74 16.01
C GLY A 165 -21.43 0.57 16.73
N CYS A 166 -21.38 0.47 18.04
CA CYS A 166 -21.22 1.62 18.92
C CYS A 166 -20.35 1.23 20.13
N GLU A 167 -19.41 2.09 20.49
CA GLU A 167 -18.50 1.89 21.63
C GLU A 167 -18.52 3.10 22.55
N LYS A 168 -18.38 2.85 23.86
CA LYS A 168 -18.25 3.92 24.86
C LYS A 168 -16.82 4.43 24.89
N VAL A 169 -16.69 5.74 24.88
CA VAL A 169 -15.42 6.46 25.02
C VAL A 169 -15.42 7.18 26.37
N PRO A 170 -14.44 6.97 27.24
CA PRO A 170 -14.35 7.71 28.50
C PRO A 170 -14.07 9.19 28.29
N ALA A 171 -14.12 9.98 29.34
CA ALA A 171 -13.68 11.38 29.30
C ALA A 171 -12.18 11.45 28.87
N VAL A 172 -11.84 12.42 28.03
CA VAL A 172 -10.46 12.67 27.58
C VAL A 172 -10.07 14.08 27.94
N LYS A 173 -8.99 14.22 28.72
CA LYS A 173 -8.48 15.53 29.15
C LYS A 173 -8.08 16.39 27.96
N HIS A 174 -8.12 17.71 28.15
CA HIS A 174 -7.58 18.65 27.19
C HIS A 174 -6.09 18.35 26.93
N TYR A 175 -5.65 18.44 25.68
CA TYR A 175 -4.31 18.03 25.18
C TYR A 175 -3.93 16.58 25.46
N ALA A 176 -4.91 15.73 25.78
CA ALA A 176 -4.67 14.31 25.94
C ALA A 176 -5.24 13.51 24.78
N ARG A 177 -4.78 12.30 24.72
CA ARG A 177 -5.30 11.28 23.79
C ARG A 177 -5.63 10.00 24.55
N HIS A 178 -6.62 9.33 24.05
CA HIS A 178 -7.07 8.04 24.56
C HIS A 178 -7.34 7.13 23.36
N TYR A 179 -7.12 5.84 23.50
CA TYR A 179 -7.52 4.89 22.46
C TYR A 179 -8.42 3.81 23.05
N ILE A 180 -9.28 3.28 22.20
CA ILE A 180 -10.07 2.08 22.44
C ILE A 180 -9.74 1.04 21.38
N GLU A 181 -9.95 -0.23 21.70
CA GLU A 181 -9.84 -1.36 20.77
C GLU A 181 -11.25 -1.94 20.53
N PRO A 182 -12.02 -1.35 19.61
CA PRO A 182 -13.40 -1.74 19.40
C PRO A 182 -13.48 -3.14 18.78
N ASN A 183 -14.57 -3.83 19.03
CA ASN A 183 -14.85 -5.11 18.39
C ASN A 183 -15.57 -4.90 17.06
N ILE A 184 -14.84 -4.42 16.05
CA ILE A 184 -15.42 -4.22 14.72
C ILE A 184 -15.46 -5.55 13.98
N GLN A 185 -16.64 -6.13 13.87
CA GLN A 185 -16.89 -7.34 13.10
C GLN A 185 -17.22 -6.98 11.66
N LEU A 186 -16.38 -7.41 10.72
CA LEU A 186 -16.62 -7.20 9.30
C LEU A 186 -17.83 -8.01 8.81
N PRO A 187 -18.54 -7.53 7.76
CA PRO A 187 -19.72 -8.21 7.24
C PRO A 187 -19.37 -9.62 6.76
N ASN A 188 -20.23 -10.60 7.08
CA ASN A 188 -20.04 -11.99 6.65
C ASN A 188 -20.33 -12.18 5.16
N THR A 189 -21.14 -11.31 4.57
CA THR A 189 -21.54 -11.37 3.16
C THR A 189 -21.20 -10.06 2.45
N LEU A 190 -20.67 -10.18 1.25
CA LEU A 190 -20.30 -9.05 0.41
C LEU A 190 -21.12 -9.08 -0.89
N PRO A 191 -21.43 -7.92 -1.50
CA PRO A 191 -22.14 -7.85 -2.76
C PRO A 191 -21.38 -8.48 -3.93
N ALA A 192 -20.04 -8.45 -3.88
CA ALA A 192 -19.15 -9.03 -4.88
C ALA A 192 -18.03 -9.86 -4.23
N ASN A 193 -17.23 -10.57 -5.04
CA ASN A 193 -16.06 -11.32 -4.55
C ASN A 193 -15.04 -10.42 -3.87
N LYS A 194 -14.83 -9.22 -4.44
CA LYS A 194 -14.10 -8.10 -3.86
C LYS A 194 -15.04 -6.90 -3.79
N THR A 195 -14.97 -6.17 -2.70
CA THR A 195 -15.83 -4.99 -2.48
C THR A 195 -14.98 -3.90 -1.82
N LYS A 196 -14.87 -2.76 -2.50
CA LYS A 196 -14.32 -1.55 -1.89
C LYS A 196 -15.33 -1.05 -0.86
N THR A 197 -14.84 -0.77 0.32
CA THR A 197 -15.64 -0.33 1.47
C THR A 197 -14.97 0.81 2.18
N LYS A 198 -15.70 1.44 3.08
CA LYS A 198 -15.17 2.45 4.00
C LYS A 198 -15.52 2.09 5.43
N LEU A 199 -14.54 2.21 6.33
CA LEU A 199 -14.80 2.36 7.75
C LEU A 199 -15.15 3.82 8.02
N VAL A 200 -16.37 4.09 8.41
CA VAL A 200 -16.84 5.43 8.78
C VAL A 200 -16.94 5.51 10.30
N LEU A 201 -16.32 6.53 10.88
CA LEU A 201 -16.30 6.80 12.31
C LEU A 201 -17.03 8.11 12.62
N LYS A 202 -17.86 8.10 13.64
CA LYS A 202 -18.56 9.29 14.13
C LYS A 202 -18.55 9.31 15.65
N LEU A 203 -17.92 10.33 16.22
CA LEU A 203 -17.90 10.55 17.68
C LEU A 203 -18.99 11.55 18.07
N THR A 204 -19.78 11.19 19.07
CA THR A 204 -20.86 12.06 19.61
C THR A 204 -20.67 12.30 21.09
N GLU A 205 -20.86 13.55 21.51
CA GLU A 205 -20.92 13.96 22.92
C GLU A 205 -22.30 14.54 23.20
N ASN A 206 -22.97 14.04 24.23
CA ASN A 206 -24.37 14.44 24.57
C ASN A 206 -25.34 14.33 23.35
N GLY A 207 -25.10 13.34 22.47
CA GLY A 207 -25.92 13.13 21.27
C GLY A 207 -25.54 14.03 20.06
N LEU A 208 -24.64 14.99 20.24
CA LEU A 208 -24.20 15.88 19.15
C LEU A 208 -22.91 15.37 18.51
N PRO A 209 -22.78 15.35 17.16
CA PRO A 209 -21.57 14.96 16.49
C PRO A 209 -20.46 16.00 16.73
N ILE A 210 -19.29 15.54 17.14
CA ILE A 210 -18.13 16.39 17.45
C ILE A 210 -16.90 16.07 16.60
N SER A 211 -16.83 14.84 16.03
CA SER A 211 -15.76 14.44 15.13
C SER A 211 -16.25 13.32 14.21
N ALA A 212 -15.71 13.28 12.99
CA ALA A 212 -15.96 12.21 12.06
C ALA A 212 -14.72 11.94 11.20
N ASN A 213 -14.55 10.69 10.78
CA ASN A 213 -13.48 10.29 9.87
C ASN A 213 -13.89 9.09 9.03
N GLU A 214 -13.15 8.82 7.95
CA GLU A 214 -13.42 7.68 7.08
C GLU A 214 -12.10 7.11 6.52
N TYR A 215 -12.08 5.78 6.30
CA TYR A 215 -10.92 5.04 5.83
C TYR A 215 -11.32 4.01 4.80
N GLU A 216 -10.63 3.98 3.67
CA GLU A 216 -10.86 2.97 2.64
C GLU A 216 -10.33 1.61 3.09
N LEU A 217 -11.13 0.56 2.83
CA LEU A 217 -10.80 -0.84 3.05
C LEU A 217 -11.19 -1.65 1.81
N LEU A 218 -10.47 -2.72 1.55
CA LEU A 218 -10.83 -3.71 0.55
C LEU A 218 -11.23 -5.01 1.25
N LEU A 219 -12.45 -5.46 1.04
CA LEU A 219 -12.94 -6.71 1.60
C LEU A 219 -13.10 -7.75 0.49
N ALA A 220 -12.69 -8.98 0.76
CA ALA A 220 -12.85 -10.11 -0.15
C ALA A 220 -13.61 -11.26 0.51
N ARG A 221 -14.34 -12.04 -0.29
CA ARG A 221 -14.93 -13.30 0.16
C ARG A 221 -13.82 -14.33 0.36
N LYS A 222 -13.89 -15.14 1.40
CA LYS A 222 -12.90 -16.21 1.65
C LYS A 222 -12.84 -17.22 0.50
N GLU A 223 -13.98 -17.52 -0.09
CA GLU A 223 -14.10 -18.48 -1.19
C GLU A 223 -13.40 -17.96 -2.47
N TRP A 224 -13.31 -16.65 -2.63
CA TRP A 224 -12.60 -16.07 -3.77
C TRP A 224 -11.11 -16.39 -3.76
N ASN A 225 -10.52 -16.59 -2.57
CA ASN A 225 -9.13 -17.01 -2.40
C ASN A 225 -8.85 -18.42 -2.97
N ALA A 226 -9.87 -19.26 -3.11
CA ALA A 226 -9.74 -20.60 -3.70
C ALA A 226 -9.39 -20.56 -5.20
N GLY A 227 -9.29 -19.37 -5.78
CA GLY A 227 -8.73 -19.10 -7.10
C GLY A 227 -9.46 -19.79 -8.24
N GLN A 228 -9.68 -19.07 -9.32
CA GLN A 228 -10.00 -19.67 -10.61
C GLN A 228 -8.69 -20.09 -11.29
N VAL A 229 -7.99 -21.06 -10.68
CA VAL A 229 -6.74 -21.54 -11.26
C VAL A 229 -7.05 -22.33 -12.52
N ASN A 230 -6.52 -21.84 -13.63
CA ASN A 230 -6.60 -22.59 -14.88
C ASN A 230 -5.56 -23.73 -14.89
N ASN A 231 -5.97 -24.91 -14.41
CA ASN A 231 -5.14 -26.10 -14.39
C ASN A 231 -4.98 -26.79 -15.78
N SER A 232 -5.38 -26.14 -16.88
CA SER A 232 -5.13 -26.67 -18.22
C SER A 232 -3.66 -26.57 -18.65
N LYS A 233 -2.87 -25.70 -17.98
CA LYS A 233 -1.46 -25.52 -18.26
C LYS A 233 -0.61 -26.53 -17.49
N LYS A 234 0.38 -27.11 -18.16
CA LYS A 234 1.35 -28.00 -17.55
C LYS A 234 2.48 -27.20 -16.92
N ILE A 235 2.51 -27.17 -15.60
CA ILE A 235 3.55 -26.52 -14.82
C ILE A 235 4.51 -27.57 -14.30
N VAL A 236 5.80 -27.33 -14.49
CA VAL A 236 6.88 -28.14 -13.88
C VAL A 236 7.59 -27.28 -12.86
N LEU A 237 7.78 -27.79 -11.64
CA LEU A 237 8.30 -27.04 -10.50
C LEU A 237 9.60 -27.66 -9.97
N LEU A 238 10.67 -26.89 -10.01
CA LEU A 238 11.89 -27.12 -9.24
C LEU A 238 11.84 -26.26 -7.97
N ASP A 239 11.60 -26.89 -6.83
CA ASP A 239 11.35 -26.22 -5.55
C ASP A 239 12.46 -26.49 -4.54
N LYS A 240 13.11 -25.44 -4.04
CA LYS A 240 14.16 -25.50 -3.01
C LYS A 240 13.82 -24.67 -1.76
N ASP A 241 12.65 -24.01 -1.72
CA ASP A 241 12.22 -23.10 -0.63
C ASP A 241 10.78 -23.29 -0.17
N ASN A 242 10.18 -24.46 -0.47
CA ASN A 242 8.80 -24.79 -0.10
C ASN A 242 7.69 -23.98 -0.81
N THR A 243 7.95 -23.44 -1.99
CA THR A 243 6.93 -22.81 -2.84
C THR A 243 5.76 -23.75 -3.17
N LYS A 244 6.01 -25.07 -3.16
CA LYS A 244 4.96 -26.09 -3.30
C LYS A 244 3.79 -25.88 -2.35
N ALA A 245 4.04 -25.45 -1.11
CA ALA A 245 2.97 -25.21 -0.13
C ALA A 245 1.99 -24.11 -0.60
N VAL A 246 2.49 -23.09 -1.30
CA VAL A 246 1.65 -22.05 -1.90
C VAL A 246 0.85 -22.60 -3.08
N PHE A 247 1.48 -23.42 -3.92
CA PHE A 247 0.80 -24.08 -5.05
C PHE A 247 -0.31 -25.02 -4.58
N ASP A 248 -0.02 -25.81 -3.55
CA ASP A 248 -1.01 -26.70 -2.94
C ASP A 248 -2.18 -25.92 -2.32
N PHE A 249 -1.88 -24.87 -1.58
CA PHE A 249 -2.90 -23.97 -1.00
C PHE A 249 -3.80 -23.33 -2.08
N LEU A 250 -3.22 -22.92 -3.21
CA LEU A 250 -3.95 -22.34 -4.33
C LEU A 250 -4.55 -23.37 -5.27
N ASN A 251 -4.41 -24.68 -4.99
CA ASN A 251 -4.84 -25.78 -5.86
C ASN A 251 -4.24 -25.72 -7.29
N ILE A 252 -3.02 -25.21 -7.43
CA ILE A 252 -2.27 -25.17 -8.69
C ILE A 252 -1.65 -26.53 -8.92
N LYS A 253 -2.00 -27.21 -10.00
CA LYS A 253 -1.42 -28.51 -10.38
C LYS A 253 -0.02 -28.29 -10.98
N TYR A 254 0.95 -29.06 -10.51
CA TYR A 254 2.33 -29.03 -11.00
C TYR A 254 2.95 -30.41 -10.97
N GLN A 255 4.00 -30.59 -11.74
CA GLN A 255 4.87 -31.75 -11.71
C GLN A 255 6.17 -31.37 -10.99
N PRO A 256 6.49 -31.98 -9.83
CA PRO A 256 7.75 -31.69 -9.14
C PRO A 256 8.93 -32.36 -9.84
N VAL A 257 10.08 -31.69 -9.82
CA VAL A 257 11.36 -32.20 -10.30
C VAL A 257 12.48 -31.80 -9.34
N SER A 258 13.63 -32.48 -9.41
CA SER A 258 14.73 -32.31 -8.47
C SER A 258 15.93 -31.53 -9.02
N SER A 259 16.02 -31.35 -10.34
CA SER A 259 17.14 -30.70 -11.01
C SER A 259 16.72 -29.85 -12.20
N VAL A 260 17.59 -28.92 -12.61
CA VAL A 260 17.40 -28.10 -13.83
C VAL A 260 17.29 -28.97 -15.07
N LYS A 261 18.07 -30.05 -15.14
CA LYS A 261 18.04 -30.98 -16.28
C LYS A 261 16.68 -31.68 -16.40
N GLU A 262 16.12 -32.15 -15.29
CA GLU A 262 14.76 -32.72 -15.28
C GLU A 262 13.71 -31.67 -15.61
N LEU A 263 13.82 -30.45 -15.07
CA LEU A 263 12.90 -29.33 -15.33
C LEU A 263 12.74 -29.06 -16.84
N LEU A 264 13.82 -29.17 -17.60
CA LEU A 264 13.89 -28.84 -19.01
C LEU A 264 13.74 -30.06 -19.93
N ASP A 265 13.39 -31.25 -19.40
CA ASP A 265 13.15 -32.45 -20.23
C ASP A 265 11.96 -32.19 -21.18
N SER A 266 12.25 -32.25 -22.47
CA SER A 266 11.25 -32.04 -23.52
C SER A 266 10.08 -33.00 -23.47
N LYS A 267 10.25 -34.19 -22.84
CA LYS A 267 9.21 -35.16 -22.65
C LYS A 267 8.09 -34.66 -21.71
N LEU A 268 8.40 -33.71 -20.82
CA LEU A 268 7.43 -33.14 -19.90
C LEU A 268 6.43 -32.20 -20.62
N LYS A 269 6.80 -31.66 -21.77
CA LYS A 269 5.96 -30.70 -22.56
C LYS A 269 5.38 -29.60 -21.67
N ALA A 270 6.24 -28.98 -20.85
CA ALA A 270 5.85 -27.93 -19.92
C ALA A 270 5.37 -26.67 -20.67
N ASP A 271 4.26 -26.12 -20.27
CA ASP A 271 3.82 -24.77 -20.67
C ASP A 271 4.57 -23.68 -19.89
N LEU A 272 4.98 -24.00 -18.65
CA LEU A 272 5.73 -23.13 -17.76
C LEU A 272 6.66 -23.96 -16.87
N CYS A 273 7.92 -23.60 -16.83
CA CYS A 273 8.89 -24.11 -15.86
C CYS A 273 9.08 -23.09 -14.75
N VAL A 274 8.85 -23.50 -13.51
CA VAL A 274 9.03 -22.67 -12.31
C VAL A 274 10.26 -23.15 -11.55
N ILE A 275 11.11 -22.19 -11.22
CA ILE A 275 12.32 -22.41 -10.42
C ILE A 275 12.18 -21.58 -9.17
N SER A 276 12.19 -22.21 -7.99
CA SER A 276 12.05 -21.51 -6.73
C SER A 276 13.16 -21.86 -5.74
N GLY A 277 13.73 -20.81 -5.10
CA GLY A 277 14.74 -20.98 -4.07
C GLY A 277 16.09 -21.55 -4.54
N LEU A 278 16.37 -21.62 -5.83
CA LEU A 278 17.67 -22.06 -6.36
C LEU A 278 18.71 -20.98 -6.13
N THR A 279 19.63 -21.20 -5.19
CA THR A 279 20.64 -20.18 -4.80
C THR A 279 21.92 -20.24 -5.63
N THR A 280 22.18 -21.35 -6.30
CA THR A 280 23.37 -21.53 -7.14
C THR A 280 22.97 -22.13 -8.50
N CYS A 281 23.65 -21.71 -9.53
CA CYS A 281 23.46 -22.21 -10.89
C CYS A 281 24.85 -22.28 -11.53
N ASN A 282 25.25 -23.48 -11.97
CA ASN A 282 26.53 -23.67 -12.68
C ASN A 282 26.39 -23.28 -14.15
N ASP A 283 27.52 -23.25 -14.86
CA ASP A 283 27.53 -22.81 -16.26
C ASP A 283 26.72 -23.74 -17.19
N GLU A 284 26.74 -25.05 -16.96
CA GLU A 284 25.92 -26.01 -17.73
C GLU A 284 24.42 -25.73 -17.53
N GLU A 285 23.98 -25.56 -16.30
CA GLU A 285 22.58 -25.24 -15.97
C GLU A 285 22.13 -23.90 -16.54
N LYS A 286 23.01 -22.88 -16.47
CA LYS A 286 22.80 -21.58 -17.09
C LYS A 286 22.56 -21.71 -18.58
N ASP A 287 23.46 -22.44 -19.29
CA ASP A 287 23.38 -22.61 -20.73
C ASP A 287 22.13 -23.40 -21.14
N LEU A 288 21.72 -24.40 -20.34
CA LEU A 288 20.48 -25.14 -20.56
C LEU A 288 19.24 -24.23 -20.41
N LEU A 289 19.19 -23.40 -19.38
CA LEU A 289 18.09 -22.46 -19.15
C LEU A 289 17.97 -21.44 -20.29
N ARG A 290 19.09 -20.87 -20.71
CA ARG A 290 19.12 -19.91 -21.83
C ARG A 290 18.73 -20.58 -23.16
N ALA A 291 19.23 -21.79 -23.42
CA ALA A 291 18.85 -22.55 -24.60
C ALA A 291 17.35 -22.92 -24.61
N TYR A 292 16.78 -23.23 -23.48
CA TYR A 292 15.34 -23.50 -23.36
C TYR A 292 14.52 -22.25 -23.69
N GLN A 293 14.87 -21.11 -23.09
CA GLN A 293 14.18 -19.84 -23.35
C GLN A 293 14.33 -19.40 -24.81
N SER A 294 15.52 -19.53 -25.42
CA SER A 294 15.74 -19.15 -26.82
C SER A 294 14.88 -19.95 -27.80
N LYS A 295 14.45 -21.14 -27.42
CA LYS A 295 13.49 -21.99 -28.16
C LYS A 295 12.02 -21.67 -27.86
N GLY A 296 11.74 -20.57 -27.14
CA GLY A 296 10.40 -20.15 -26.76
C GLY A 296 9.86 -20.74 -25.46
N GLY A 297 10.70 -21.44 -24.68
CA GLY A 297 10.34 -21.94 -23.36
C GLY A 297 10.11 -20.81 -22.37
N LYS A 298 9.16 -20.99 -21.46
CA LYS A 298 8.79 -20.02 -20.43
C LYS A 298 9.36 -20.41 -19.08
N LEU A 299 10.10 -19.51 -18.47
CA LEU A 299 10.69 -19.66 -17.15
C LEU A 299 10.11 -18.63 -16.18
N LEU A 300 9.77 -19.06 -14.97
CA LEU A 300 9.40 -18.22 -13.85
C LEU A 300 10.38 -18.46 -12.70
N PHE A 301 11.08 -17.42 -12.29
CA PHE A 301 11.99 -17.46 -11.17
C PHE A 301 11.30 -16.86 -9.94
N LEU A 302 11.18 -17.64 -8.87
CA LEU A 302 10.64 -17.23 -7.58
C LEU A 302 11.73 -17.31 -6.52
N ASN A 303 11.94 -16.24 -5.77
CA ASN A 303 12.95 -16.18 -4.71
C ASN A 303 14.38 -16.59 -5.14
N ASN A 304 14.78 -16.16 -6.31
CA ASN A 304 16.01 -16.62 -7.00
C ASN A 304 16.92 -15.47 -7.46
N LYS A 305 17.14 -14.46 -6.59
CA LYS A 305 17.93 -13.28 -6.97
C LYS A 305 19.32 -13.63 -7.55
N GLU A 306 20.03 -14.58 -6.94
CA GLU A 306 21.36 -15.02 -7.36
C GLU A 306 21.32 -15.73 -8.71
N THR A 307 20.42 -16.69 -8.84
CA THR A 307 20.27 -17.47 -10.09
C THR A 307 19.79 -16.57 -11.23
N ALA A 308 18.84 -15.68 -11.00
CA ALA A 308 18.37 -14.75 -12.02
C ALA A 308 19.50 -13.87 -12.56
N LYS A 309 20.35 -13.33 -11.66
CA LYS A 309 21.55 -12.58 -12.06
C LYS A 309 22.57 -13.44 -12.81
N THR A 310 22.82 -14.67 -12.35
CA THR A 310 23.77 -15.59 -12.99
C THR A 310 23.31 -15.97 -14.40
N VAL A 311 22.02 -16.22 -14.58
CA VAL A 311 21.47 -16.62 -15.88
C VAL A 311 21.37 -15.43 -16.85
N TYR A 312 21.04 -14.23 -16.35
CA TYR A 312 20.79 -13.03 -17.15
C TYR A 312 21.61 -11.82 -16.69
N PRO A 313 22.96 -11.91 -16.66
CA PRO A 313 23.80 -10.81 -16.17
C PRO A 313 23.74 -9.57 -17.06
N GLU A 314 23.34 -9.71 -18.32
CA GLU A 314 23.14 -8.60 -19.24
C GLU A 314 21.89 -7.77 -18.93
N TYR A 315 20.95 -8.31 -18.16
CA TYR A 315 19.71 -7.64 -17.77
C TYR A 315 19.66 -7.29 -16.28
N ILE A 316 20.24 -8.15 -15.43
CA ILE A 316 20.16 -8.03 -13.97
C ILE A 316 21.53 -7.69 -13.41
N THR A 317 21.70 -6.48 -12.88
CA THR A 317 22.98 -5.99 -12.33
C THR A 317 23.19 -6.40 -10.88
N GLY A 318 22.12 -6.61 -10.14
CA GLY A 318 22.18 -6.94 -8.73
C GLY A 318 20.80 -6.99 -8.10
N TRP A 319 20.75 -6.74 -6.80
CA TRP A 319 19.50 -6.64 -6.03
C TRP A 319 19.68 -5.66 -4.87
N ILE A 320 18.54 -5.21 -4.33
CA ILE A 320 18.45 -4.43 -3.10
C ILE A 320 17.64 -5.26 -2.11
N ILE A 321 18.11 -5.35 -0.87
CA ILE A 321 17.30 -5.89 0.22
C ILE A 321 16.44 -4.74 0.73
N PRO A 322 15.12 -4.80 0.60
CA PRO A 322 14.26 -3.73 1.07
C PRO A 322 14.30 -3.69 2.60
N THR A 323 14.29 -2.50 3.15
CA THR A 323 14.27 -2.26 4.60
C THR A 323 12.87 -1.97 5.12
N GLU A 324 11.97 -1.61 4.23
CA GLU A 324 10.58 -1.32 4.50
C GLU A 324 9.74 -1.84 3.33
N GLY A 325 8.50 -2.25 3.61
CA GLY A 325 7.64 -2.34 2.51
C GLY A 325 6.66 -3.48 2.40
N ASP A 326 5.47 -3.15 2.81
CA ASP A 326 4.24 -3.83 2.43
C ASP A 326 3.55 -3.12 1.24
N ILE A 327 4.32 -2.36 0.45
CA ILE A 327 3.81 -1.63 -0.72
C ILE A 327 4.52 -2.14 -1.96
N VAL A 328 3.76 -2.65 -2.92
CA VAL A 328 4.22 -2.97 -4.27
C VAL A 328 3.61 -1.96 -5.24
N ILE A 329 4.47 -1.33 -6.03
CA ILE A 329 4.09 -0.32 -7.01
C ILE A 329 3.87 -1.01 -8.35
N MET A 330 2.71 -0.81 -8.97
CA MET A 330 2.49 -1.22 -10.37
C MET A 330 3.19 -0.24 -11.30
N GLU A 331 4.22 -0.68 -11.99
CA GLU A 331 4.90 0.13 -13.01
C GLU A 331 4.20 0.04 -14.38
N ARG A 332 3.42 -1.01 -14.58
CA ARG A 332 2.66 -1.27 -15.79
C ARG A 332 1.28 -1.81 -15.44
N ASN A 333 0.39 -0.91 -15.07
CA ASN A 333 -1.01 -1.24 -14.72
C ASN A 333 -1.81 -1.84 -15.89
N ASP A 334 -1.36 -1.61 -17.13
CA ASP A 334 -1.89 -2.20 -18.36
C ASP A 334 -1.43 -3.63 -18.63
N ALA A 335 -0.51 -4.17 -17.84
CA ALA A 335 0.00 -5.52 -18.05
C ALA A 335 -1.06 -6.58 -17.67
N PRO A 336 -1.26 -7.63 -18.48
CA PRO A 336 -2.29 -8.66 -18.22
C PRO A 336 -2.14 -9.38 -16.87
N VAL A 337 -0.95 -9.39 -16.28
CA VAL A 337 -0.70 -9.98 -14.96
C VAL A 337 -1.43 -9.23 -13.84
N PHE A 338 -1.81 -7.98 -14.06
CA PHE A 338 -2.55 -7.15 -13.10
C PHE A 338 -4.05 -7.05 -13.41
N ASN A 339 -4.55 -7.82 -14.38
CA ASN A 339 -5.99 -7.87 -14.61
C ASN A 339 -6.72 -8.25 -13.32
N ASP A 340 -7.75 -7.48 -12.99
CA ASP A 340 -8.55 -7.65 -11.76
C ASP A 340 -7.79 -7.44 -10.43
N ILE A 341 -6.58 -6.90 -10.46
CA ILE A 341 -5.83 -6.51 -9.26
C ILE A 341 -5.96 -5.01 -9.05
N ASP A 342 -6.49 -4.61 -7.91
CA ASP A 342 -6.56 -3.21 -7.49
C ASP A 342 -5.24 -2.78 -6.83
N VAL A 343 -4.86 -1.51 -6.96
CA VAL A 343 -3.65 -0.97 -6.30
C VAL A 343 -3.70 -1.13 -4.77
N LEU A 344 -4.88 -1.16 -4.16
CA LEU A 344 -5.04 -1.44 -2.73
C LEU A 344 -4.64 -2.86 -2.37
N GLU A 345 -4.74 -3.83 -3.29
CA GLU A 345 -4.35 -5.22 -3.06
C GLU A 345 -2.83 -5.42 -3.00
N LEU A 346 -2.07 -4.47 -3.55
CA LEU A 346 -0.62 -4.52 -3.60
C LEU A 346 0.05 -3.68 -2.51
N ARG A 347 -0.71 -3.22 -1.52
CA ARG A 347 -0.20 -2.46 -0.39
C ARG A 347 -0.98 -2.79 0.88
N TYR A 348 -0.38 -2.55 2.04
CA TYR A 348 -0.99 -2.78 3.35
C TYR A 348 -1.44 -4.24 3.56
N PHE A 349 -0.53 -5.19 3.24
CA PHE A 349 -0.77 -6.63 3.43
C PHE A 349 -0.79 -7.06 4.89
N ASN A 350 -0.47 -6.15 5.81
CA ASN A 350 -0.35 -6.45 7.21
C ASN A 350 -1.71 -6.89 7.77
N ASN A 351 -1.75 -8.04 8.42
CA ASN A 351 -2.91 -8.52 9.15
C ASN A 351 -3.04 -7.83 10.52
N ASN A 352 -2.65 -6.58 10.62
CA ASN A 352 -2.74 -5.75 11.82
C ASN A 352 -1.90 -6.24 13.02
N LYS A 353 -0.78 -6.88 12.75
CA LYS A 353 0.16 -7.29 13.78
C LYS A 353 1.08 -6.16 14.25
N ARG A 354 0.89 -4.94 13.76
CA ARG A 354 1.79 -3.79 13.99
C ARG A 354 3.24 -4.06 13.61
N GLU A 355 3.42 -4.97 12.72
CA GLU A 355 4.68 -5.29 12.07
C GLU A 355 4.52 -4.93 10.61
N ILE A 356 5.53 -4.36 9.98
CA ILE A 356 5.53 -4.13 8.54
C ILE A 356 6.06 -5.39 7.88
N PRO A 357 5.19 -6.21 7.26
CA PRO A 357 5.65 -7.37 6.52
C PRO A 357 6.38 -6.91 5.27
N MET A 358 7.40 -7.64 4.88
CA MET A 358 8.10 -7.38 3.64
C MET A 358 7.32 -8.00 2.48
N ALA A 359 6.97 -7.21 1.47
CA ALA A 359 6.32 -7.69 0.26
C ALA A 359 7.21 -8.64 -0.55
N CYS A 360 8.54 -8.49 -0.42
CA CYS A 360 9.52 -9.37 -1.04
C CYS A 360 10.83 -9.38 -0.23
N THR A 361 11.63 -10.43 -0.41
CA THR A 361 12.94 -10.57 0.26
C THR A 361 14.06 -9.82 -0.44
N ALA A 362 13.88 -9.48 -1.71
CA ALA A 362 14.80 -8.69 -2.50
C ALA A 362 14.10 -8.10 -3.73
N THR A 363 14.52 -6.92 -4.12
CA THR A 363 14.14 -6.28 -5.38
C THR A 363 15.31 -6.37 -6.36
N LEU A 364 15.07 -6.88 -7.56
CA LEU A 364 16.10 -6.97 -8.58
C LEU A 364 16.42 -5.58 -9.13
N LYS A 365 17.71 -5.33 -9.38
CA LYS A 365 18.18 -4.18 -10.19
C LYS A 365 18.30 -4.65 -11.63
N ALA A 366 17.58 -4.02 -12.54
CA ALA A 366 17.62 -4.34 -13.97
C ALA A 366 18.18 -3.18 -14.78
N HIS A 367 18.91 -3.48 -15.85
CA HIS A 367 19.24 -2.49 -16.86
C HIS A 367 18.00 -2.12 -17.68
N ARG A 368 17.87 -0.85 -18.02
CA ARG A 368 16.92 -0.44 -19.06
C ARG A 368 17.31 -1.05 -20.39
N HIS A 369 16.55 -2.03 -20.83
CA HIS A 369 16.78 -2.74 -22.07
C HIS A 369 15.46 -3.06 -22.76
N LYS A 370 15.45 -3.03 -24.11
CA LYS A 370 14.22 -3.29 -24.91
C LYS A 370 13.57 -4.66 -24.66
N ASN A 371 14.32 -5.62 -24.14
CA ASN A 371 13.84 -6.97 -23.81
C ASN A 371 13.48 -7.14 -22.34
N VAL A 372 13.52 -6.07 -21.55
CA VAL A 372 13.18 -6.08 -20.13
C VAL A 372 12.01 -5.14 -19.90
N THR A 373 10.97 -5.64 -19.25
CA THR A 373 9.81 -4.84 -18.82
C THR A 373 9.68 -4.96 -17.32
N GLU A 374 9.79 -3.85 -16.62
CA GLU A 374 9.49 -3.76 -15.21
C GLU A 374 7.96 -3.72 -15.05
N LEU A 375 7.40 -4.68 -14.33
CA LEU A 375 5.96 -4.78 -14.11
C LEU A 375 5.56 -4.22 -12.77
N ALA A 376 6.37 -4.49 -11.74
CA ALA A 376 6.15 -4.03 -10.38
C ALA A 376 7.48 -3.69 -9.72
N GLY A 377 7.44 -2.69 -8.88
CA GLY A 377 8.57 -2.24 -8.07
C GLY A 377 8.20 -2.16 -6.60
N GLN A 378 9.18 -1.85 -5.78
CA GLN A 378 8.98 -1.55 -4.37
C GLN A 378 9.39 -0.11 -4.08
N MET A 379 8.75 0.49 -3.08
CA MET A 379 9.04 1.86 -2.67
C MET A 379 10.52 2.02 -2.30
N LYS A 380 11.20 2.98 -2.95
CA LYS A 380 12.59 3.33 -2.70
C LYS A 380 12.65 4.51 -1.72
N ILE A 381 12.38 4.29 -0.44
CA ILE A 381 12.40 5.39 0.55
C ILE A 381 13.83 5.91 0.79
N HIS A 382 14.84 5.04 0.71
CA HIS A 382 16.20 5.38 1.13
C HIS A 382 17.07 6.08 0.09
N ALA A 383 16.65 6.21 -1.17
CA ALA A 383 17.44 6.89 -2.19
C ALA A 383 17.74 8.38 -1.87
N TYR A 384 17.06 8.95 -0.87
CA TYR A 384 17.17 10.36 -0.50
C TYR A 384 17.82 10.64 0.85
N ILE A 385 17.77 9.69 1.78
CA ILE A 385 18.31 9.89 3.13
C ILE A 385 19.85 9.90 3.11
N ASP A 386 20.46 9.15 2.20
CA ASP A 386 21.91 9.03 2.09
C ASP A 386 22.54 10.00 1.08
N GLY A 387 21.78 10.96 0.54
CA GLY A 387 22.28 11.87 -0.51
C GLY A 387 22.71 11.15 -1.78
N GLY A 388 22.33 9.91 -1.92
CA GLY A 388 22.59 9.10 -3.11
C GLY A 388 21.84 9.65 -4.32
N LYS A 389 22.52 9.73 -5.44
CA LYS A 389 21.85 9.96 -6.72
C LYS A 389 20.84 8.82 -6.92
N PRO A 390 19.65 9.10 -7.51
CA PRO A 390 18.80 8.04 -8.00
C PRO A 390 19.69 7.16 -8.88
N GLU A 391 19.92 5.93 -8.47
CA GLU A 391 20.58 5.01 -9.37
C GLU A 391 19.59 4.74 -10.51
N ASP A 392 20.00 5.06 -11.73
CA ASP A 392 19.28 4.86 -12.99
C ASP A 392 18.79 3.42 -13.18
#